data_4dd5d2bae16d156b641b41979475d096
#
_entry.id   4dd5d2bae16d156b641b41979475d096
#
_cell.length_a   1.000
_cell.length_b   1.000
_cell.length_c   1.000
_cell.angle_alpha   90.00
_cell.angle_beta   90.00
_cell.angle_gamma   90.00
#
_symmetry.space_group_name_H-M   'P 1'
#
loop_
_entity.id
_entity.type
_entity.pdbx_description
1 polymer ?
#
loop_
_entity_poly.entity_id
_entity_poly.type
_entity_poly.pdbx_seq_one_letter_code
_entity_poly.pdbx_strand_id
1 'polypeptide(L)'
;QFDIITLENTHFNRGWGTAGTGREPTPEYLYTSEALHSYLDHLSNNGLVVVEEPVFVSSREIPVWKLLFTMRQVLLERDYQQPEQHFFVFQWTTETANFIQIIMKKTPFTGQEVSQLLEWLDDIDNIRAIEQISGYPVGPINAKTTLFHHPYQAYSTTVSQVLRGEVDDDFLQEHNIQVITDNRPFMFDIDPSNSNLKKAYSYILYLVLPLVPFLIWFLGRRRGALLGLLPHIFTVALTGLGYLLIEIVLIQRYELFLGSPVATFSSVVGTLLVFSGLGSLWSRSISKKGVYYCLGIIILLLILYHFLAPAFFSLAAQLSLPVKIILAVVSIAPLGFFTGVPFPYVLRSGKIEVSRSVAAMLYAVNAAFMALAVPLAFNISTNWGLAVTFLIGIFIYGTVWLLLVAIHGGGIRKIINVPVAVFIILLLVSPWLPSIIG
;
A
#
# COMPACT_ATOMS: atom_id res chain seq x y z
N GLN A 1 -10.36 -27.68 -5.32
CA GLN A 1 -9.46 -27.43 -6.45
C GLN A 1 -10.28 -26.88 -7.61
N PHE A 2 -9.70 -25.93 -8.34
CA PHE A 2 -10.30 -25.27 -9.49
C PHE A 2 -9.52 -25.64 -10.74
N ASP A 3 -10.22 -25.76 -11.87
CA ASP A 3 -9.57 -26.00 -13.16
C ASP A 3 -9.12 -24.70 -13.81
N ILE A 4 -9.84 -23.60 -13.55
CA ILE A 4 -9.51 -22.27 -14.06
C ILE A 4 -9.76 -21.24 -12.96
N ILE A 5 -8.80 -20.32 -12.81
CA ILE A 5 -8.93 -19.08 -12.02
C ILE A 5 -8.76 -17.93 -13.00
N THR A 6 -9.77 -17.07 -13.12
CA THR A 6 -9.74 -15.92 -14.03
C THR A 6 -9.65 -14.61 -13.25
N LEU A 7 -8.79 -13.71 -13.71
CA LEU A 7 -8.60 -12.35 -13.22
C LEU A 7 -8.87 -11.40 -14.38
N GLU A 8 -10.15 -11.14 -14.63
CA GLU A 8 -10.59 -10.31 -15.74
C GLU A 8 -11.10 -8.96 -15.24
N ASN A 9 -10.71 -7.88 -15.91
CA ASN A 9 -11.23 -6.52 -15.67
C ASN A 9 -11.21 -6.07 -14.19
N THR A 10 -10.26 -6.55 -13.39
CA THR A 10 -10.19 -6.23 -11.96
C THR A 10 -10.04 -4.73 -11.70
N HIS A 11 -9.58 -3.96 -12.70
CA HIS A 11 -9.38 -2.51 -12.64
C HIS A 11 -10.58 -1.69 -13.15
N PHE A 12 -11.49 -2.27 -13.93
CA PHE A 12 -12.62 -1.55 -14.52
C PHE A 12 -13.61 -1.01 -13.49
N ASN A 13 -13.75 -1.68 -12.35
CA ASN A 13 -14.69 -1.29 -11.29
C ASN A 13 -14.17 -0.18 -10.35
N ARG A 14 -12.90 0.23 -10.47
CA ARG A 14 -12.30 1.25 -9.58
C ARG A 14 -12.33 2.68 -10.11
N GLY A 15 -13.16 2.95 -11.11
CA GLY A 15 -13.47 4.30 -11.59
C GLY A 15 -12.55 4.78 -12.70
N TRP A 16 -13.11 4.96 -13.87
CA TRP A 16 -12.47 5.55 -15.07
C TRP A 16 -11.84 6.93 -14.85
N GLY A 17 -12.12 7.58 -13.70
CA GLY A 17 -11.64 8.93 -13.40
C GLY A 17 -10.18 9.02 -12.94
N THR A 18 -9.66 7.99 -12.27
CA THR A 18 -8.31 8.00 -11.68
C THR A 18 -7.37 6.99 -12.35
N ALA A 19 -7.85 5.82 -12.73
CA ALA A 19 -7.08 4.81 -13.47
C ALA A 19 -6.64 5.28 -14.88
N GLY A 20 -7.31 6.28 -15.43
CA GLY A 20 -7.02 6.84 -16.77
C GLY A 20 -5.63 7.43 -16.94
N THR A 21 -4.92 7.77 -15.87
CA THR A 21 -3.57 8.34 -15.95
C THR A 21 -2.44 7.31 -15.71
N GLY A 22 -2.76 6.10 -15.24
CA GLY A 22 -1.77 5.02 -15.00
C GLY A 22 -0.66 5.40 -14.01
N ARG A 23 -0.90 6.37 -13.12
CA ARG A 23 0.14 6.99 -12.31
C ARG A 23 -0.14 6.96 -10.80
N GLU A 24 -1.31 6.47 -10.38
CA GLU A 24 -1.61 6.35 -8.95
C GLU A 24 -1.27 4.93 -8.49
N PRO A 25 -0.38 4.78 -7.50
CA PRO A 25 -0.05 3.49 -6.92
C PRO A 25 -1.23 3.03 -6.03
N THR A 26 -2.21 2.39 -6.64
CA THR A 26 -3.25 1.67 -5.91
C THR A 26 -2.75 0.27 -5.55
N PRO A 27 -3.03 -0.23 -4.34
CA PRO A 27 -2.65 -1.58 -3.97
C PRO A 27 -3.45 -2.61 -4.77
N GLU A 28 -2.75 -3.58 -5.38
CA GLU A 28 -3.32 -4.64 -6.23
C GLU A 28 -2.98 -6.01 -5.67
N TYR A 29 -3.69 -6.41 -4.63
CA TYR A 29 -3.45 -7.64 -3.89
C TYR A 29 -3.75 -8.93 -4.67
N LEU A 30 -4.50 -8.86 -5.76
CA LEU A 30 -4.78 -10.03 -6.61
C LEU A 30 -3.58 -10.49 -7.44
N TYR A 31 -2.57 -9.65 -7.57
CA TYR A 31 -1.39 -9.88 -8.40
C TYR A 31 -0.11 -10.06 -7.60
N THR A 32 -0.21 -10.16 -6.28
CA THR A 32 0.94 -10.38 -5.41
C THR A 32 1.47 -11.81 -5.51
N SER A 33 2.74 -12.00 -5.16
CA SER A 33 3.34 -13.34 -5.10
C SER A 33 2.56 -14.26 -4.16
N GLU A 34 2.08 -13.74 -3.03
CA GLU A 34 1.29 -14.49 -2.05
C GLU A 34 -0.05 -14.94 -2.65
N ALA A 35 -0.72 -14.07 -3.40
CA ALA A 35 -1.95 -14.43 -4.12
C ALA A 35 -1.69 -15.50 -5.18
N LEU A 36 -0.62 -15.35 -5.98
CA LEU A 36 -0.23 -16.32 -7.01
C LEU A 36 0.13 -17.69 -6.42
N HIS A 37 0.84 -17.73 -5.30
CA HIS A 37 1.07 -18.97 -4.55
C HIS A 37 -0.24 -19.62 -4.14
N SER A 38 -1.18 -18.84 -3.60
CA SER A 38 -2.51 -19.33 -3.23
C SER A 38 -3.29 -19.88 -4.43
N TYR A 39 -3.23 -19.22 -5.59
CA TYR A 39 -3.88 -19.73 -6.80
C TYR A 39 -3.32 -21.09 -7.21
N LEU A 40 -1.99 -21.23 -7.27
CA LEU A 40 -1.33 -22.50 -7.62
C LEU A 40 -1.66 -23.62 -6.63
N ASP A 41 -1.87 -23.33 -5.34
CA ASP A 41 -2.26 -24.33 -4.34
C ASP A 41 -3.69 -24.80 -4.54
N HIS A 42 -4.58 -23.96 -5.03
CA HIS A 42 -5.98 -24.27 -5.23
C HIS A 42 -6.30 -24.80 -6.64
N LEU A 43 -5.37 -24.70 -7.59
CA LEU A 43 -5.53 -25.27 -8.92
C LEU A 43 -5.41 -26.80 -8.93
N SER A 44 -6.18 -27.44 -9.81
CA SER A 44 -5.96 -28.81 -10.21
C SER A 44 -4.60 -28.98 -10.92
N ASN A 45 -4.14 -30.21 -11.14
CA ASN A 45 -2.83 -30.46 -11.75
C ASN A 45 -2.67 -29.82 -13.14
N ASN A 46 -3.72 -29.78 -13.94
CA ASN A 46 -3.74 -29.15 -15.26
C ASN A 46 -4.43 -27.77 -15.25
N GLY A 47 -4.63 -27.18 -14.06
CA GLY A 47 -5.35 -25.94 -13.90
C GLY A 47 -4.61 -24.72 -14.46
N LEU A 48 -5.39 -23.72 -14.81
CA LEU A 48 -4.97 -22.48 -15.45
C LEU A 48 -5.25 -21.26 -14.57
N VAL A 49 -4.31 -20.30 -14.56
CA VAL A 49 -4.60 -18.92 -14.18
C VAL A 49 -4.65 -18.10 -15.45
N VAL A 50 -5.75 -17.40 -15.65
CA VAL A 50 -5.98 -16.57 -16.83
C VAL A 50 -6.11 -15.12 -16.36
N VAL A 51 -5.24 -14.25 -16.87
CA VAL A 51 -5.24 -12.82 -16.53
C VAL A 51 -5.48 -12.01 -17.79
N GLU A 52 -6.39 -11.07 -17.73
CA GLU A 52 -6.63 -10.10 -18.79
C GLU A 52 -6.33 -8.69 -18.31
N GLU A 53 -5.36 -8.03 -18.96
CA GLU A 53 -4.93 -6.68 -18.63
C GLU A 53 -5.15 -5.71 -19.79
N PRO A 54 -5.88 -4.60 -19.59
CA PRO A 54 -6.06 -3.59 -20.61
C PRO A 54 -4.79 -2.76 -20.83
N VAL A 55 -4.40 -2.57 -22.09
CA VAL A 55 -3.26 -1.76 -22.50
C VAL A 55 -3.76 -0.57 -23.31
N PHE A 56 -3.87 0.60 -22.68
CA PHE A 56 -4.45 1.78 -23.33
C PHE A 56 -3.45 2.68 -24.06
N VAL A 57 -2.14 2.55 -23.80
CA VAL A 57 -1.07 3.38 -24.43
C VAL A 57 0.25 2.60 -24.38
N SER A 58 1.15 2.82 -25.32
CA SER A 58 2.42 2.13 -25.52
C SER A 58 3.38 2.04 -24.30
N SER A 59 3.26 2.94 -23.34
CA SER A 59 4.03 2.88 -22.08
C SER A 59 3.40 2.01 -20.98
N ARG A 60 2.29 1.34 -21.26
CA ARG A 60 1.51 0.57 -20.28
C ARG A 60 1.73 -0.94 -20.32
N GLU A 61 2.67 -1.39 -21.11
CA GLU A 61 3.13 -2.79 -21.04
C GLU A 61 3.97 -3.06 -19.79
N ILE A 62 4.56 -2.04 -19.17
CA ILE A 62 5.43 -2.20 -17.98
C ILE A 62 4.70 -2.89 -16.81
N PRO A 63 3.44 -2.59 -16.45
CA PRO A 63 2.74 -3.34 -15.42
C PRO A 63 2.60 -4.83 -15.77
N VAL A 64 2.38 -5.14 -17.05
CA VAL A 64 2.32 -6.52 -17.53
C VAL A 64 3.68 -7.21 -17.39
N TRP A 65 4.79 -6.54 -17.73
CA TRP A 65 6.13 -7.09 -17.53
C TRP A 65 6.41 -7.35 -16.05
N LYS A 66 6.00 -6.46 -15.17
CA LYS A 66 6.14 -6.60 -13.72
C LYS A 66 5.32 -7.78 -13.19
N LEU A 67 4.09 -7.97 -13.69
CA LEU A 67 3.26 -9.11 -13.36
C LEU A 67 3.87 -10.43 -13.84
N LEU A 68 4.31 -10.49 -15.11
CA LEU A 68 4.96 -11.67 -15.68
C LEU A 68 6.27 -12.01 -14.94
N PHE A 69 7.04 -11.00 -14.56
CA PHE A 69 8.21 -11.19 -13.72
C PHE A 69 7.86 -11.80 -12.37
N THR A 70 6.79 -11.30 -11.71
CA THR A 70 6.29 -11.84 -10.44
C THR A 70 5.82 -13.30 -10.60
N MET A 71 5.02 -13.60 -11.64
CA MET A 71 4.55 -14.96 -11.93
C MET A 71 5.73 -15.92 -12.17
N ARG A 72 6.73 -15.46 -12.93
CA ARG A 72 7.94 -16.25 -13.17
C ARG A 72 8.70 -16.54 -11.87
N GLN A 73 8.88 -15.53 -11.00
CA GLN A 73 9.57 -15.73 -9.72
C GLN A 73 8.83 -16.71 -8.82
N VAL A 74 7.50 -16.63 -8.74
CA VAL A 74 6.66 -17.59 -7.99
C VAL A 74 6.86 -19.01 -8.47
N LEU A 75 6.97 -19.23 -9.79
CA LEU A 75 7.26 -20.57 -10.32
C LEU A 75 8.67 -21.03 -9.93
N LEU A 76 9.68 -20.15 -10.00
CA LEU A 76 11.05 -20.48 -9.59
C LEU A 76 11.12 -20.82 -8.09
N GLU A 77 10.42 -20.09 -7.22
CA GLU A 77 10.34 -20.35 -5.78
C GLU A 77 9.69 -21.70 -5.47
N ARG A 78 8.93 -22.27 -6.42
CA ARG A 78 8.31 -23.59 -6.35
C ARG A 78 9.12 -24.65 -7.10
N ASP A 79 10.40 -24.39 -7.39
CA ASP A 79 11.32 -25.33 -8.06
C ASP A 79 10.94 -25.70 -9.50
N TYR A 80 10.11 -24.89 -10.20
CA TYR A 80 9.87 -25.08 -11.63
C TYR A 80 11.11 -24.65 -12.43
N GLN A 81 11.76 -25.61 -13.12
CA GLN A 81 13.08 -25.40 -13.77
C GLN A 81 13.01 -24.54 -15.04
N GLN A 82 11.88 -24.54 -15.72
CA GLN A 82 11.65 -23.83 -16.97
C GLN A 82 10.31 -23.08 -16.93
N PRO A 83 10.25 -21.96 -16.16
CA PRO A 83 9.00 -21.20 -15.95
C PRO A 83 8.33 -20.77 -17.25
N GLU A 84 9.13 -20.43 -18.28
CA GLU A 84 8.63 -19.98 -19.57
C GLU A 84 7.76 -21.01 -20.29
N GLN A 85 7.90 -22.31 -19.98
CA GLN A 85 7.06 -23.38 -20.55
C GLN A 85 5.64 -23.40 -19.99
N HIS A 86 5.38 -22.63 -18.96
CA HIS A 86 4.09 -22.55 -18.29
C HIS A 86 3.22 -21.41 -18.80
N PHE A 87 3.68 -20.62 -19.77
CA PHE A 87 2.98 -19.43 -20.23
C PHE A 87 2.60 -19.50 -21.70
N PHE A 88 1.40 -18.96 -21.98
CA PHE A 88 0.93 -18.60 -23.30
C PHE A 88 0.40 -17.17 -23.23
N VAL A 89 1.01 -16.23 -23.97
CA VAL A 89 0.72 -14.79 -23.86
C VAL A 89 0.45 -14.20 -25.23
N PHE A 90 -0.70 -13.55 -25.37
CA PHE A 90 -1.06 -12.88 -26.60
C PHE A 90 -1.80 -11.56 -26.29
N GLN A 91 -1.80 -10.66 -27.26
CA GLN A 91 -2.59 -9.45 -27.23
C GLN A 91 -3.76 -9.60 -28.19
N TRP A 92 -4.92 -9.16 -27.79
CA TRP A 92 -6.02 -8.93 -28.71
C TRP A 92 -6.36 -7.45 -28.73
N THR A 93 -6.61 -6.94 -29.94
CA THR A 93 -6.79 -5.50 -30.21
C THR A 93 -8.17 -5.31 -30.81
N THR A 94 -8.93 -4.37 -30.26
CA THR A 94 -10.19 -3.90 -30.82
C THR A 94 -9.99 -2.46 -31.33
N GLU A 95 -11.03 -1.90 -31.98
CA GLU A 95 -10.99 -0.49 -32.41
C GLU A 95 -10.81 0.50 -31.26
N THR A 96 -11.18 0.12 -30.03
CA THR A 96 -11.24 1.02 -28.87
C THR A 96 -10.25 0.65 -27.75
N ALA A 97 -9.75 -0.58 -27.70
CA ALA A 97 -8.91 -1.05 -26.62
C ALA A 97 -7.99 -2.20 -27.04
N ASN A 98 -6.86 -2.30 -26.37
CA ASN A 98 -5.91 -3.41 -26.46
C ASN A 98 -5.89 -4.12 -25.13
N PHE A 99 -5.88 -5.46 -25.16
CA PHE A 99 -5.80 -6.30 -23.97
C PHE A 99 -4.67 -7.31 -24.14
N ILE A 100 -3.90 -7.51 -23.09
CA ILE A 100 -2.93 -8.62 -23.03
C ILE A 100 -3.55 -9.73 -22.19
N GLN A 101 -3.62 -10.91 -22.81
CA GLN A 101 -4.08 -12.13 -22.16
C GLN A 101 -2.87 -12.97 -21.76
N ILE A 102 -2.80 -13.30 -20.48
CA ILE A 102 -1.77 -14.16 -19.90
C ILE A 102 -2.46 -15.45 -19.46
N ILE A 103 -2.05 -16.57 -20.02
CA ILE A 103 -2.49 -17.90 -19.58
C ILE A 103 -1.28 -18.57 -18.93
N MET A 104 -1.34 -18.79 -17.62
CA MET A 104 -0.35 -19.54 -16.87
C MET A 104 -0.93 -20.90 -16.49
N LYS A 105 -0.24 -21.98 -16.83
CA LYS A 105 -0.65 -23.35 -16.51
C LYS A 105 0.23 -23.94 -15.41
N LYS A 106 -0.37 -24.70 -14.49
CA LYS A 106 0.36 -25.33 -13.38
C LYS A 106 1.38 -26.38 -13.85
N THR A 107 1.11 -27.09 -14.96
CA THR A 107 2.08 -27.96 -15.65
C THR A 107 2.54 -27.30 -16.94
N PRO A 108 3.72 -27.65 -17.48
CA PRO A 108 4.14 -27.12 -18.79
C PRO A 108 3.11 -27.37 -19.88
N PHE A 109 2.95 -26.44 -20.81
CA PHE A 109 2.12 -26.64 -21.98
C PHE A 109 2.71 -27.73 -22.88
N THR A 110 1.86 -28.62 -23.36
CA THR A 110 2.22 -29.59 -24.38
C THR A 110 2.13 -29.00 -25.79
N GLY A 111 2.85 -29.58 -26.77
CA GLY A 111 2.77 -29.10 -28.15
C GLY A 111 1.36 -29.19 -28.74
N GLN A 112 0.56 -30.17 -28.32
CA GLN A 112 -0.83 -30.30 -28.74
C GLN A 112 -1.71 -29.17 -28.20
N GLU A 113 -1.56 -28.82 -26.92
CA GLU A 113 -2.31 -27.73 -26.32
C GLU A 113 -1.95 -26.38 -26.95
N VAL A 114 -0.67 -26.15 -27.23
CA VAL A 114 -0.24 -24.95 -27.95
C VAL A 114 -0.82 -24.88 -29.34
N SER A 115 -0.83 -26.01 -30.09
CA SER A 115 -1.43 -26.05 -31.42
C SER A 115 -2.94 -25.75 -31.38
N GLN A 116 -3.66 -26.27 -30.40
CA GLN A 116 -5.09 -25.95 -30.20
C GLN A 116 -5.33 -24.46 -29.85
N LEU A 117 -4.47 -23.87 -29.03
CA LEU A 117 -4.57 -22.44 -28.71
C LEU A 117 -4.25 -21.55 -29.93
N LEU A 118 -3.27 -21.92 -30.75
CA LEU A 118 -2.97 -21.20 -31.98
C LEU A 118 -4.11 -21.28 -32.99
N GLU A 119 -4.71 -22.48 -33.18
CA GLU A 119 -5.88 -22.67 -34.02
C GLU A 119 -7.08 -21.85 -33.54
N TRP A 120 -7.31 -21.84 -32.22
CA TRP A 120 -8.33 -21.00 -31.61
C TRP A 120 -8.07 -19.48 -31.81
N LEU A 121 -6.81 -19.01 -31.76
CA LEU A 121 -6.47 -17.62 -32.05
C LEU A 121 -6.77 -17.24 -33.51
N ASP A 122 -6.45 -18.13 -34.45
CA ASP A 122 -6.78 -17.95 -35.87
C ASP A 122 -8.30 -17.88 -36.10
N ASP A 123 -9.09 -18.66 -35.33
CA ASP A 123 -10.54 -18.57 -35.36
C ASP A 123 -11.07 -17.25 -34.80
N ILE A 124 -10.49 -16.71 -33.73
CA ILE A 124 -10.87 -15.40 -33.18
C ILE A 124 -10.67 -14.28 -34.22
N ASP A 125 -9.57 -14.27 -34.93
CA ASP A 125 -9.31 -13.29 -35.99
C ASP A 125 -10.37 -13.37 -37.12
N ASN A 126 -11.07 -14.48 -37.24
CA ASN A 126 -12.17 -14.71 -38.19
C ASN A 126 -13.58 -14.45 -37.61
N ILE A 127 -13.72 -14.30 -36.29
CA ILE A 127 -15.02 -13.99 -35.65
C ILE A 127 -15.36 -12.53 -35.91
N ARG A 128 -16.20 -12.30 -36.93
CA ARG A 128 -16.63 -10.96 -37.35
C ARG A 128 -17.70 -10.31 -36.49
N ALA A 129 -18.29 -11.02 -35.52
CA ALA A 129 -19.31 -10.42 -34.68
C ALA A 129 -19.51 -11.24 -33.39
N ILE A 130 -19.21 -10.65 -32.26
CA ILE A 130 -19.91 -10.99 -31.01
C ILE A 130 -21.15 -10.12 -31.00
N GLU A 131 -22.28 -10.64 -31.43
CA GLU A 131 -23.50 -9.87 -31.62
C GLU A 131 -24.14 -9.34 -30.33
N GLN A 132 -23.82 -9.92 -29.17
CA GLN A 132 -24.33 -9.43 -27.89
C GLN A 132 -23.42 -9.84 -26.72
N ILE A 133 -22.93 -8.87 -25.96
CA ILE A 133 -22.45 -9.08 -24.60
C ILE A 133 -23.47 -8.46 -23.65
N SER A 134 -24.05 -9.27 -22.76
CA SER A 134 -24.97 -8.81 -21.69
C SER A 134 -26.21 -8.04 -22.19
N GLY A 135 -26.76 -8.41 -23.35
CA GLY A 135 -27.99 -7.81 -23.86
C GLY A 135 -27.82 -6.46 -24.55
N TYR A 136 -26.60 -5.94 -24.67
CA TYR A 136 -26.31 -4.72 -25.44
C TYR A 136 -25.76 -5.09 -26.82
N PRO A 137 -26.24 -4.42 -27.90
CA PRO A 137 -25.69 -4.62 -29.23
C PRO A 137 -24.25 -4.07 -29.22
N VAL A 138 -23.27 -4.96 -29.33
CA VAL A 138 -21.89 -4.61 -29.60
C VAL A 138 -21.74 -4.67 -31.13
N GLY A 139 -21.35 -3.57 -31.74
CA GLY A 139 -21.03 -3.53 -33.15
C GLY A 139 -19.93 -4.55 -33.52
N PRO A 140 -19.68 -4.79 -34.82
CA PRO A 140 -18.66 -5.74 -35.23
C PRO A 140 -17.32 -5.41 -34.60
N ILE A 141 -16.85 -6.30 -33.72
CA ILE A 141 -15.53 -6.19 -33.09
C ILE A 141 -14.54 -6.80 -34.09
N ASN A 142 -13.81 -5.97 -34.81
CA ASN A 142 -12.65 -6.42 -35.56
C ASN A 142 -11.53 -6.70 -34.55
N ALA A 143 -11.51 -7.86 -33.94
CA ALA A 143 -10.43 -8.28 -33.06
C ALA A 143 -9.24 -8.74 -33.93
N LYS A 144 -8.06 -8.26 -33.60
CA LYS A 144 -6.79 -8.73 -34.16
C LYS A 144 -5.93 -9.25 -33.04
N THR A 145 -5.43 -10.48 -33.19
CA THR A 145 -4.53 -11.07 -32.23
C THR A 145 -3.07 -10.88 -32.60
N THR A 146 -2.21 -10.75 -31.61
CA THR A 146 -0.76 -10.71 -31.76
C THR A 146 -0.14 -11.56 -30.66
N LEU A 147 0.59 -12.59 -31.06
CA LEU A 147 1.21 -13.53 -30.15
C LEU A 147 2.52 -12.97 -29.60
N PHE A 148 2.68 -12.99 -28.28
CA PHE A 148 3.88 -12.49 -27.60
C PHE A 148 4.79 -13.60 -27.08
N HIS A 149 4.21 -14.73 -26.65
CA HIS A 149 4.98 -15.83 -26.12
C HIS A 149 4.19 -17.17 -26.15
N HIS A 150 4.88 -18.24 -26.52
CA HIS A 150 4.52 -19.63 -26.20
C HIS A 150 5.78 -20.50 -26.09
N PRO A 151 5.72 -21.69 -25.43
CA PRO A 151 6.93 -22.49 -25.08
C PRO A 151 7.78 -22.94 -26.25
N TYR A 152 7.18 -23.18 -27.40
CA TYR A 152 7.85 -23.85 -28.53
C TYR A 152 8.43 -22.92 -29.59
N GLN A 153 8.39 -21.60 -29.36
CA GLN A 153 8.96 -20.61 -30.28
C GLN A 153 9.64 -19.47 -29.52
N ALA A 154 10.79 -19.07 -30.00
CA ALA A 154 11.47 -17.90 -29.48
C ALA A 154 10.86 -16.63 -30.09
N TYR A 155 10.43 -15.70 -29.23
CA TYR A 155 9.96 -14.37 -29.59
C TYR A 155 10.95 -13.33 -29.10
N SER A 156 11.20 -12.29 -29.91
CA SER A 156 12.04 -11.14 -29.54
C SER A 156 11.28 -10.07 -28.75
N THR A 157 10.07 -10.36 -28.28
CA THR A 157 9.26 -9.43 -27.49
C THR A 157 9.80 -9.32 -26.06
N THR A 158 9.65 -8.14 -25.45
CA THR A 158 10.03 -7.93 -24.03
C THR A 158 9.29 -8.92 -23.11
N VAL A 159 8.02 -9.23 -23.40
CA VAL A 159 7.24 -10.26 -22.71
C VAL A 159 7.98 -11.60 -22.67
N SER A 160 8.46 -12.07 -23.82
CA SER A 160 9.19 -13.34 -23.91
C SER A 160 10.56 -13.27 -23.20
N GLN A 161 11.28 -12.16 -23.31
CA GLN A 161 12.55 -11.97 -22.63
C GLN A 161 12.40 -11.97 -21.10
N VAL A 162 11.37 -11.31 -20.56
CA VAL A 162 11.05 -11.32 -19.12
C VAL A 162 10.75 -12.75 -18.64
N LEU A 163 9.93 -13.50 -19.37
CA LEU A 163 9.57 -14.87 -19.01
C LEU A 163 10.76 -15.84 -19.06
N ARG A 164 11.71 -15.65 -19.99
CA ARG A 164 12.94 -16.45 -20.09
C ARG A 164 14.03 -16.01 -19.11
N GLY A 165 13.88 -14.81 -18.50
CA GLY A 165 14.93 -14.23 -17.66
C GLY A 165 16.13 -13.72 -18.46
N GLU A 166 15.89 -13.26 -19.67
CA GLU A 166 16.90 -12.70 -20.58
C GLU A 166 17.05 -11.17 -20.41
N VAL A 167 16.30 -10.57 -19.49
CA VAL A 167 16.41 -9.15 -19.10
C VAL A 167 17.48 -9.00 -18.02
N ASP A 168 18.29 -7.95 -18.13
CA ASP A 168 19.34 -7.63 -17.16
C ASP A 168 18.81 -6.77 -15.99
N ASP A 169 19.66 -6.59 -14.97
CA ASP A 169 19.31 -5.82 -13.79
C ASP A 169 19.10 -4.32 -14.11
N ASP A 170 19.80 -3.80 -15.11
CA ASP A 170 19.65 -2.40 -15.53
C ASP A 170 18.26 -2.17 -16.13
N PHE A 171 17.78 -3.09 -16.97
CA PHE A 171 16.42 -3.06 -17.52
C PHE A 171 15.36 -3.14 -16.40
N LEU A 172 15.55 -4.04 -15.42
CA LEU A 172 14.62 -4.18 -14.30
C LEU A 172 14.55 -2.90 -13.46
N GLN A 173 15.69 -2.25 -13.22
CA GLN A 173 15.75 -0.99 -12.46
C GLN A 173 15.17 0.18 -13.25
N GLU A 174 15.49 0.31 -14.55
CA GLU A 174 15.00 1.39 -15.41
C GLU A 174 13.46 1.40 -15.47
N HIS A 175 12.83 0.22 -15.48
CA HIS A 175 11.39 0.07 -15.58
C HIS A 175 10.70 -0.22 -14.23
N ASN A 176 11.42 -0.14 -13.11
CA ASN A 176 10.93 -0.44 -11.76
C ASN A 176 10.22 -1.81 -11.66
N ILE A 177 10.79 -2.82 -12.34
CA ILE A 177 10.25 -4.19 -12.34
C ILE A 177 10.79 -4.91 -11.10
N GLN A 178 9.90 -5.20 -10.18
CA GLN A 178 10.16 -5.92 -8.93
C GLN A 178 8.99 -6.84 -8.64
N VAL A 179 9.22 -7.88 -7.84
CA VAL A 179 8.16 -8.78 -7.39
C VAL A 179 7.08 -7.99 -6.64
N ILE A 180 5.84 -8.20 -7.03
CA ILE A 180 4.67 -7.62 -6.38
C ILE A 180 4.35 -8.50 -5.16
N THR A 181 4.36 -7.93 -3.95
CA THR A 181 4.09 -8.65 -2.70
C THR A 181 2.98 -7.97 -1.91
N ASP A 182 2.37 -8.67 -0.94
CA ASP A 182 1.39 -8.06 -0.02
C ASP A 182 1.97 -6.88 0.76
N ASN A 183 3.29 -6.85 0.95
CA ASN A 183 3.98 -5.71 1.53
C ASN A 183 4.22 -4.57 0.53
N ARG A 184 4.22 -4.84 -0.77
CA ARG A 184 4.40 -3.88 -1.88
C ARG A 184 3.43 -4.19 -3.03
N PRO A 185 2.12 -4.05 -2.83
CA PRO A 185 1.11 -4.46 -3.79
C PRO A 185 0.89 -3.43 -4.91
N PHE A 186 1.97 -2.82 -5.43
CA PHE A 186 1.88 -1.69 -6.37
C PHE A 186 2.33 -2.12 -7.78
N MET A 187 1.42 -2.77 -8.52
CA MET A 187 1.66 -3.20 -9.90
C MET A 187 1.91 -2.00 -10.82
N PHE A 188 1.15 -0.91 -10.65
CA PHE A 188 1.21 0.29 -11.50
C PHE A 188 2.25 1.32 -11.08
N ASP A 189 3.10 1.02 -10.10
CA ASP A 189 4.28 1.85 -9.80
C ASP A 189 5.39 1.55 -10.83
N ILE A 190 5.33 2.27 -11.95
CA ILE A 190 6.17 2.08 -13.15
C ILE A 190 7.19 3.23 -13.37
N ASP A 191 7.23 4.21 -12.47
CA ASP A 191 8.10 5.38 -12.63
C ASP A 191 9.30 5.31 -11.67
N PRO A 192 10.47 4.84 -12.14
CA PRO A 192 11.68 4.76 -11.33
C PRO A 192 12.20 6.14 -10.93
N SER A 193 11.85 7.20 -11.70
CA SER A 193 12.32 8.57 -11.44
C SER A 193 11.53 9.27 -10.34
N ASN A 194 10.49 8.64 -9.77
CA ASN A 194 9.61 9.26 -8.77
C ASN A 194 9.07 10.64 -9.21
N SER A 195 8.74 10.79 -10.50
CA SER A 195 8.25 12.08 -11.04
C SER A 195 6.95 12.53 -10.37
N ASN A 196 6.11 11.57 -9.95
CA ASN A 196 4.91 11.83 -9.16
C ASN A 196 5.26 12.34 -7.75
N LEU A 197 6.35 11.86 -7.18
CA LEU A 197 6.89 12.34 -5.92
C LEU A 197 7.38 13.77 -6.03
N LYS A 198 8.17 14.11 -7.06
CA LYS A 198 8.62 15.49 -7.28
C LYS A 198 7.44 16.43 -7.41
N LYS A 199 6.35 16.01 -8.08
CA LYS A 199 5.09 16.78 -8.16
C LYS A 199 4.39 16.85 -6.81
N ALA A 200 4.24 15.73 -6.09
CA ALA A 200 3.63 15.71 -4.77
C ALA A 200 4.43 16.57 -3.77
N TYR A 201 5.76 16.47 -3.78
CA TYR A 201 6.62 17.37 -2.98
C TYR A 201 6.45 18.84 -3.37
N SER A 202 6.27 19.14 -4.66
CA SER A 202 5.99 20.50 -5.10
C SER A 202 4.65 21.00 -4.55
N TYR A 203 3.59 20.21 -4.59
CA TYR A 203 2.30 20.56 -4.00
C TYR A 203 2.39 20.75 -2.49
N ILE A 204 3.13 19.88 -1.79
CA ILE A 204 3.36 20.02 -0.36
C ILE A 204 4.16 21.27 -0.06
N LEU A 205 5.19 21.55 -0.86
CA LEU A 205 5.96 22.78 -0.73
C LEU A 205 5.07 24.01 -0.86
N TYR A 206 4.16 24.03 -1.84
CA TYR A 206 3.17 25.11 -2.01
C TYR A 206 2.18 25.22 -0.85
N LEU A 207 1.85 24.10 -0.18
CA LEU A 207 0.98 24.10 1.00
C LEU A 207 1.73 24.57 2.26
N VAL A 208 2.98 24.13 2.43
CA VAL A 208 3.79 24.43 3.62
C VAL A 208 4.49 25.78 3.51
N LEU A 209 4.84 26.22 2.28
CA LEU A 209 5.53 27.48 2.04
C LEU A 209 4.83 28.71 2.68
N PRO A 210 3.48 28.88 2.59
CA PRO A 210 2.79 29.97 3.26
C PRO A 210 2.79 29.87 4.80
N LEU A 211 2.92 28.66 5.35
CA LEU A 211 2.98 28.47 6.81
C LEU A 211 4.30 28.95 7.39
N VAL A 212 5.39 28.87 6.63
CA VAL A 212 6.72 29.30 7.09
C VAL A 212 6.76 30.82 7.38
N PRO A 213 6.40 31.74 6.44
CA PRO A 213 6.36 33.17 6.73
C PRO A 213 5.31 33.52 7.78
N PHE A 214 4.18 32.83 7.83
CA PHE A 214 3.19 33.00 8.90
C PHE A 214 3.77 32.62 10.26
N LEU A 215 4.49 31.53 10.38
CA LEU A 215 5.21 31.13 11.59
C LEU A 215 6.30 32.14 11.94
N ILE A 216 7.13 32.56 10.99
CA ILE A 216 8.19 33.55 11.22
C ILE A 216 7.60 34.89 11.70
N TRP A 217 6.54 35.37 11.05
CA TRP A 217 5.85 36.60 11.46
C TRP A 217 5.23 36.47 12.85
N PHE A 218 4.56 35.36 13.14
CA PHE A 218 3.93 35.08 14.42
C PHE A 218 4.97 34.95 15.55
N LEU A 219 6.08 34.29 15.28
CA LEU A 219 7.17 34.01 16.20
C LEU A 219 8.05 35.23 16.39
N GLY A 220 8.25 36.06 15.36
CA GLY A 220 9.02 37.31 15.42
C GLY A 220 8.43 38.33 16.39
N ARG A 221 7.13 38.29 16.63
CA ARG A 221 6.44 39.16 17.62
C ARG A 221 6.68 38.78 19.08
N ARG A 222 7.16 37.53 19.36
CA ARG A 222 7.31 37.00 20.74
C ARG A 222 8.65 36.24 20.92
N ARG A 223 9.78 36.91 20.59
CA ARG A 223 11.13 36.29 20.58
C ARG A 223 11.51 35.53 21.87
N GLY A 224 11.00 35.89 23.04
CA GLY A 224 11.29 35.20 24.31
C GLY A 224 10.48 33.95 24.55
N ALA A 225 9.28 33.79 23.92
CA ALA A 225 8.42 32.65 24.11
C ALA A 225 8.69 31.52 23.09
N LEU A 226 9.47 31.80 22.03
CA LEU A 226 9.71 30.90 20.92
C LEU A 226 10.38 29.60 21.32
N LEU A 227 11.50 29.68 22.03
CA LEU A 227 12.28 28.54 22.47
C LEU A 227 11.44 27.57 23.34
N GLY A 228 10.50 28.11 24.15
CA GLY A 228 9.60 27.34 24.95
C GLY A 228 8.47 26.65 24.13
N LEU A 229 8.12 27.22 22.95
CA LEU A 229 7.03 26.71 22.12
C LEU A 229 7.49 25.64 21.11
N LEU A 230 8.75 25.63 20.71
CA LEU A 230 9.30 24.69 19.75
C LEU A 230 8.99 23.22 20.06
N PRO A 231 9.20 22.71 21.30
CA PRO A 231 8.87 21.32 21.59
C PRO A 231 7.38 21.00 21.41
N HIS A 232 6.49 21.96 21.68
CA HIS A 232 5.04 21.78 21.48
C HIS A 232 4.71 21.73 19.98
N ILE A 233 5.33 22.59 19.17
CA ILE A 233 5.17 22.60 17.70
C ILE A 233 5.62 21.25 17.12
N PHE A 234 6.82 20.78 17.48
CA PHE A 234 7.32 19.50 17.01
C PHE A 234 6.44 18.34 17.47
N THR A 235 5.96 18.36 18.73
CA THR A 235 5.08 17.31 19.25
C THR A 235 3.79 17.20 18.44
N VAL A 236 3.10 18.33 18.18
CA VAL A 236 1.84 18.31 17.42
C VAL A 236 2.06 18.00 15.95
N ALA A 237 3.15 18.44 15.34
CA ALA A 237 3.54 18.11 13.98
C ALA A 237 3.74 16.61 13.81
N LEU A 238 4.56 16.00 14.66
CA LEU A 238 4.85 14.57 14.62
C LEU A 238 3.65 13.72 15.01
N THR A 239 2.79 14.19 15.92
CA THR A 239 1.54 13.47 16.25
C THR A 239 0.62 13.39 15.03
N GLY A 240 0.45 14.48 14.28
CA GLY A 240 -0.34 14.47 13.04
C GLY A 240 0.28 13.60 11.96
N LEU A 241 1.58 13.73 11.74
CA LEU A 241 2.33 12.92 10.76
C LEU A 241 2.22 11.43 11.08
N GLY A 242 2.52 11.03 12.32
CA GLY A 242 2.50 9.62 12.74
C GLY A 242 1.11 9.01 12.70
N TYR A 243 0.08 9.79 13.11
CA TYR A 243 -1.31 9.34 13.06
C TYR A 243 -1.72 8.95 11.63
N LEU A 244 -1.52 9.85 10.66
CA LEU A 244 -1.99 9.61 9.30
C LEU A 244 -1.12 8.58 8.55
N LEU A 245 0.19 8.51 8.82
CA LEU A 245 1.03 7.42 8.29
C LEU A 245 0.49 6.05 8.70
N ILE A 246 0.14 5.88 9.97
CA ILE A 246 -0.41 4.62 10.49
C ILE A 246 -1.80 4.36 9.92
N GLU A 247 -2.67 5.37 9.86
CA GLU A 247 -4.02 5.25 9.29
C GLU A 247 -3.97 4.74 7.85
N ILE A 248 -3.10 5.29 7.00
CA ILE A 248 -2.95 4.87 5.59
C ILE A 248 -2.52 3.40 5.50
N VAL A 249 -1.54 2.98 6.29
CA VAL A 249 -1.10 1.57 6.30
C VAL A 249 -2.18 0.64 6.82
N LEU A 250 -2.94 1.06 7.84
CA LEU A 250 -4.09 0.29 8.34
C LEU A 250 -5.14 0.12 7.27
N ILE A 251 -5.51 1.19 6.54
CA ILE A 251 -6.46 1.10 5.42
C ILE A 251 -5.98 0.04 4.42
N GLN A 252 -4.74 0.10 3.96
CA GLN A 252 -4.20 -0.82 2.98
C GLN A 252 -4.18 -2.27 3.48
N ARG A 253 -3.72 -2.53 4.72
CA ARG A 253 -3.71 -3.88 5.29
C ARG A 253 -5.11 -4.45 5.53
N TYR A 254 -6.06 -3.62 5.99
CA TYR A 254 -7.44 -4.07 6.17
C TYR A 254 -8.19 -4.22 4.84
N GLU A 255 -7.74 -3.60 3.75
CA GLU A 255 -8.27 -3.84 2.41
C GLU A 255 -8.04 -5.29 1.98
N LEU A 256 -6.84 -5.82 2.23
CA LEU A 256 -6.55 -7.24 2.03
C LEU A 256 -7.47 -8.14 2.88
N PHE A 257 -7.70 -7.78 4.14
CA PHE A 257 -8.53 -8.57 5.07
C PHE A 257 -10.02 -8.54 4.75
N LEU A 258 -10.57 -7.37 4.44
CA LEU A 258 -12.01 -7.18 4.20
C LEU A 258 -12.42 -7.44 2.76
N GLY A 259 -11.49 -7.31 1.78
CA GLY A 259 -11.75 -7.51 0.36
C GLY A 259 -12.71 -6.48 -0.26
N SER A 260 -13.02 -5.37 0.44
CA SER A 260 -13.93 -4.32 -0.01
C SER A 260 -13.40 -2.94 0.38
N PRO A 261 -13.00 -2.10 -0.58
CA PRO A 261 -12.47 -0.76 -0.30
C PRO A 261 -13.45 0.12 0.51
N VAL A 262 -14.74 0.07 0.19
CA VAL A 262 -15.78 0.85 0.89
C VAL A 262 -15.93 0.39 2.34
N ALA A 263 -16.01 -0.94 2.57
CA ALA A 263 -16.12 -1.49 3.91
C ALA A 263 -14.85 -1.20 4.72
N THR A 264 -13.68 -1.28 4.10
CA THR A 264 -12.39 -0.99 4.71
C THR A 264 -12.30 0.47 5.15
N PHE A 265 -12.50 1.39 4.23
CA PHE A 265 -12.43 2.82 4.53
C PHE A 265 -13.43 3.19 5.64
N SER A 266 -14.67 2.74 5.52
CA SER A 266 -15.71 3.04 6.53
C SER A 266 -15.38 2.46 7.90
N SER A 267 -14.87 1.23 7.96
CA SER A 267 -14.54 0.56 9.23
C SER A 267 -13.29 1.15 9.87
N VAL A 268 -12.19 1.32 9.11
CA VAL A 268 -10.92 1.80 9.65
C VAL A 268 -11.02 3.27 10.04
N VAL A 269 -11.36 4.13 9.09
CA VAL A 269 -11.43 5.59 9.33
C VAL A 269 -12.55 5.92 10.31
N GLY A 270 -13.74 5.31 10.17
CA GLY A 270 -14.86 5.51 11.08
C GLY A 270 -14.48 5.13 12.52
N THR A 271 -13.83 3.98 12.73
CA THR A 271 -13.38 3.54 14.06
C THR A 271 -12.34 4.49 14.63
N LEU A 272 -11.31 4.84 13.85
CA LEU A 272 -10.26 5.76 14.29
C LEU A 272 -10.87 7.13 14.68
N LEU A 273 -11.77 7.68 13.89
CA LEU A 273 -12.41 8.98 14.18
C LEU A 273 -13.27 8.94 15.45
N VAL A 274 -14.14 7.93 15.59
CA VAL A 274 -15.02 7.81 16.77
C VAL A 274 -14.19 7.62 18.04
N PHE A 275 -13.27 6.66 18.04
CA PHE A 275 -12.51 6.35 19.24
C PHE A 275 -11.44 7.40 19.55
N SER A 276 -10.82 8.05 18.56
CA SER A 276 -9.92 9.17 18.83
C SER A 276 -10.70 10.38 19.38
N GLY A 277 -11.92 10.60 18.94
CA GLY A 277 -12.83 11.58 19.54
C GLY A 277 -13.10 11.30 21.03
N LEU A 278 -13.41 10.05 21.38
CA LEU A 278 -13.59 9.61 22.79
C LEU A 278 -12.29 9.78 23.59
N GLY A 279 -11.14 9.38 23.05
CA GLY A 279 -9.82 9.59 23.65
C GLY A 279 -9.51 11.06 23.88
N SER A 280 -9.85 11.92 22.92
CA SER A 280 -9.71 13.37 23.04
C SER A 280 -10.55 13.95 24.19
N LEU A 281 -11.80 13.50 24.34
CA LEU A 281 -12.65 13.89 25.46
C LEU A 281 -12.05 13.44 26.80
N TRP A 282 -11.62 12.18 26.87
CA TRP A 282 -10.99 11.63 28.07
C TRP A 282 -9.66 12.31 28.42
N SER A 283 -8.93 12.84 27.43
CA SER A 283 -7.68 13.55 27.65
C SER A 283 -7.78 14.67 28.68
N ARG A 284 -8.98 15.23 28.88
CA ARG A 284 -9.23 16.32 29.85
C ARG A 284 -8.93 15.92 31.30
N SER A 285 -9.08 14.65 31.65
CA SER A 285 -8.84 14.11 33.00
C SER A 285 -7.45 13.51 33.17
N ILE A 286 -6.63 13.47 32.10
CA ILE A 286 -5.32 12.81 32.12
C ILE A 286 -4.26 13.68 32.77
N SER A 287 -3.50 13.08 33.70
CA SER A 287 -2.32 13.67 34.34
C SER A 287 -1.10 13.59 33.42
N LYS A 288 -0.01 14.30 33.83
CA LYS A 288 1.31 14.25 33.15
C LYS A 288 1.86 12.81 33.04
N LYS A 289 1.67 11.98 34.06
CA LYS A 289 2.09 10.58 34.01
C LYS A 289 1.16 9.76 33.11
N GLY A 290 -0.11 10.08 33.11
CA GLY A 290 -1.11 9.40 32.29
C GLY A 290 -0.83 9.49 30.77
N VAL A 291 -0.39 10.64 30.28
CA VAL A 291 -0.06 10.78 28.85
C VAL A 291 1.13 9.93 28.42
N TYR A 292 2.12 9.71 29.30
CA TYR A 292 3.24 8.79 29.01
C TYR A 292 2.78 7.36 28.91
N TYR A 293 1.85 6.94 29.81
CA TYR A 293 1.25 5.59 29.70
C TYR A 293 0.44 5.46 28.41
N CYS A 294 -0.33 6.47 28.03
CA CYS A 294 -1.05 6.45 26.75
C CYS A 294 -0.12 6.27 25.55
N LEU A 295 0.98 7.02 25.49
CA LEU A 295 1.97 6.88 24.41
C LEU A 295 2.65 5.50 24.45
N GLY A 296 2.98 4.99 25.62
CA GLY A 296 3.51 3.63 25.79
C GLY A 296 2.53 2.57 25.29
N ILE A 297 1.23 2.73 25.58
CA ILE A 297 0.17 1.83 25.09
C ILE A 297 0.04 1.93 23.57
N ILE A 298 0.09 3.14 22.98
CA ILE A 298 0.07 3.30 21.51
C ILE A 298 1.20 2.51 20.88
N ILE A 299 2.44 2.71 21.36
CA ILE A 299 3.62 2.02 20.83
C ILE A 299 3.46 0.50 20.98
N LEU A 300 3.02 0.03 22.16
CA LEU A 300 2.78 -1.39 22.40
C LEU A 300 1.72 -1.96 21.46
N LEU A 301 0.58 -1.29 21.29
CA LEU A 301 -0.47 -1.72 20.38
C LEU A 301 0.00 -1.78 18.94
N LEU A 302 0.80 -0.80 18.49
CA LEU A 302 1.36 -0.78 17.16
C LEU A 302 2.36 -1.93 16.94
N ILE A 303 3.20 -2.22 17.92
CA ILE A 303 4.13 -3.36 17.88
C ILE A 303 3.34 -4.68 17.83
N LEU A 304 2.37 -4.86 18.73
CA LEU A 304 1.52 -6.06 18.73
C LEU A 304 0.80 -6.22 17.40
N TYR A 305 0.25 -5.14 16.87
CA TYR A 305 -0.41 -5.15 15.57
C TYR A 305 0.56 -5.58 14.45
N HIS A 306 1.79 -5.02 14.43
CA HIS A 306 2.79 -5.35 13.42
C HIS A 306 3.08 -6.85 13.33
N PHE A 307 3.22 -7.51 14.47
CA PHE A 307 3.56 -8.94 14.53
C PHE A 307 2.33 -9.87 14.47
N LEU A 308 1.19 -9.46 15.03
CA LEU A 308 0.03 -10.35 15.16
C LEU A 308 -0.98 -10.21 14.02
N ALA A 309 -0.98 -9.09 13.27
CA ALA A 309 -1.98 -8.87 12.23
C ALA A 309 -1.98 -9.94 11.12
N PRO A 310 -0.83 -10.44 10.61
CA PRO A 310 -0.84 -11.48 9.59
C PRO A 310 -1.53 -12.76 10.08
N ALA A 311 -1.18 -13.23 11.28
CA ALA A 311 -1.80 -14.42 11.90
C ALA A 311 -3.29 -14.19 12.18
N PHE A 312 -3.66 -13.00 12.66
CA PHE A 312 -5.05 -12.64 12.90
C PHE A 312 -5.87 -12.65 11.61
N PHE A 313 -5.35 -12.08 10.52
CA PHE A 313 -6.03 -12.04 9.23
C PHE A 313 -6.19 -13.43 8.62
N SER A 314 -5.16 -14.30 8.71
CA SER A 314 -5.24 -15.66 8.20
C SER A 314 -6.28 -16.50 8.96
N LEU A 315 -6.30 -16.41 10.29
CA LEU A 315 -7.29 -17.13 11.12
C LEU A 315 -8.73 -16.68 10.85
N ALA A 316 -8.93 -15.40 10.56
CA ALA A 316 -10.26 -14.83 10.31
C ALA A 316 -10.62 -14.78 8.81
N ALA A 317 -9.78 -15.30 7.91
CA ALA A 317 -9.97 -15.19 6.46
C ALA A 317 -11.30 -15.81 5.96
N GLN A 318 -11.72 -16.93 6.57
CA GLN A 318 -12.92 -17.68 6.18
C GLN A 318 -14.24 -17.10 6.76
N LEU A 319 -14.16 -16.08 7.59
CA LEU A 319 -15.35 -15.51 8.23
C LEU A 319 -16.14 -14.63 7.26
N SER A 320 -17.44 -14.48 7.53
CA SER A 320 -18.29 -13.58 6.74
C SER A 320 -17.90 -12.12 6.90
N LEU A 321 -18.15 -11.30 5.88
CA LEU A 321 -17.79 -9.88 5.86
C LEU A 321 -18.30 -9.09 7.09
N PRO A 322 -19.56 -9.26 7.56
CA PRO A 322 -20.01 -8.57 8.77
C PRO A 322 -19.16 -8.89 10.01
N VAL A 323 -18.78 -10.16 10.18
CA VAL A 323 -17.93 -10.59 11.29
C VAL A 323 -16.52 -9.98 11.16
N LYS A 324 -15.94 -9.97 9.96
CA LYS A 324 -14.65 -9.32 9.69
C LYS A 324 -14.69 -7.83 10.02
N ILE A 325 -15.79 -7.13 9.68
CA ILE A 325 -15.97 -5.70 10.01
C ILE A 325 -15.97 -5.51 11.53
N ILE A 326 -16.70 -6.31 12.28
CA ILE A 326 -16.74 -6.23 13.76
C ILE A 326 -15.33 -6.46 14.33
N LEU A 327 -14.61 -7.47 13.84
CA LEU A 327 -13.25 -7.77 14.26
C LEU A 327 -12.28 -6.61 13.93
N ALA A 328 -12.43 -5.98 12.77
CA ALA A 328 -11.68 -4.80 12.40
C ALA A 328 -11.92 -3.64 13.37
N VAL A 329 -13.19 -3.33 13.66
CA VAL A 329 -13.56 -2.29 14.63
C VAL A 329 -12.97 -2.58 16.01
N VAL A 330 -13.15 -3.78 16.54
CA VAL A 330 -12.66 -4.17 17.87
C VAL A 330 -11.13 -4.09 17.97
N SER A 331 -10.42 -4.51 16.92
CA SER A 331 -8.95 -4.50 16.91
C SER A 331 -8.36 -3.10 16.77
N ILE A 332 -9.03 -2.17 16.07
CA ILE A 332 -8.56 -0.79 15.83
C ILE A 332 -8.99 0.16 16.96
N ALA A 333 -10.14 -0.08 17.58
CA ALA A 333 -10.74 0.82 18.58
C ALA A 333 -9.78 1.22 19.72
N PRO A 334 -9.01 0.33 20.35
CA PRO A 334 -8.05 0.71 21.39
C PRO A 334 -6.98 1.67 20.86
N LEU A 335 -6.44 1.39 19.68
CA LEU A 335 -5.44 2.25 19.04
C LEU A 335 -6.03 3.63 18.77
N GLY A 336 -7.21 3.71 18.14
CA GLY A 336 -7.93 4.96 17.90
C GLY A 336 -8.13 5.77 19.19
N PHE A 337 -8.58 5.10 20.26
CA PHE A 337 -8.80 5.76 21.55
C PHE A 337 -7.55 6.43 22.12
N PHE A 338 -6.44 5.69 22.19
CA PHE A 338 -5.22 6.24 22.77
C PHE A 338 -4.55 7.27 21.86
N THR A 339 -4.60 7.14 20.53
CA THR A 339 -4.05 8.13 19.59
C THR A 339 -4.77 9.48 19.64
N GLY A 340 -6.03 9.51 20.08
CA GLY A 340 -6.79 10.74 20.31
C GLY A 340 -6.34 11.57 21.52
N VAL A 341 -5.44 11.05 22.39
CA VAL A 341 -5.06 11.72 23.65
C VAL A 341 -3.93 12.75 23.50
N PRO A 342 -2.81 12.50 22.78
CA PRO A 342 -1.62 13.32 22.85
C PRO A 342 -1.84 14.76 22.39
N PHE A 343 -2.51 14.97 21.26
CA PHE A 343 -2.71 16.28 20.67
C PHE A 343 -3.52 17.24 21.59
N PRO A 344 -4.75 16.87 22.08
CA PRO A 344 -5.48 17.75 22.99
C PRO A 344 -4.78 17.95 24.33
N TYR A 345 -4.00 16.96 24.78
CA TYR A 345 -3.18 17.08 25.98
C TYR A 345 -2.12 18.19 25.81
N VAL A 346 -1.41 18.21 24.69
CA VAL A 346 -0.37 19.24 24.40
C VAL A 346 -0.98 20.64 24.38
N LEU A 347 -2.15 20.80 23.75
CA LEU A 347 -2.87 22.08 23.73
C LEU A 347 -3.19 22.63 25.12
N ARG A 348 -3.39 21.75 26.12
CA ARG A 348 -3.77 22.13 27.46
C ARG A 348 -2.60 22.23 28.43
N SER A 349 -1.52 21.46 28.22
CA SER A 349 -0.45 21.25 29.20
C SER A 349 0.65 22.31 29.19
N GLY A 350 0.59 23.27 28.30
CA GLY A 350 1.64 24.29 28.14
C GLY A 350 1.73 25.19 29.34
N LYS A 351 2.96 25.41 29.89
CA LYS A 351 3.29 26.50 30.83
C LYS A 351 3.12 27.89 30.21
N ILE A 352 2.87 27.95 28.92
CA ILE A 352 2.60 29.15 28.14
C ILE A 352 1.08 29.28 28.14
N GLU A 353 0.58 30.47 28.55
CA GLU A 353 -0.82 30.81 28.30
C GLU A 353 -1.11 30.62 26.81
N VAL A 354 -1.78 29.49 26.49
CA VAL A 354 -2.16 29.15 25.12
C VAL A 354 -3.28 30.09 24.72
N SER A 355 -2.88 31.26 24.21
CA SER A 355 -3.82 32.21 23.62
C SER A 355 -4.56 31.51 22.46
N ARG A 356 -5.78 31.95 22.13
CA ARG A 356 -6.54 31.40 20.99
C ARG A 356 -5.72 31.34 19.70
N SER A 357 -4.83 32.33 19.48
CA SER A 357 -3.95 32.35 18.30
C SER A 357 -2.87 31.26 18.32
N VAL A 358 -2.31 30.94 19.49
CA VAL A 358 -1.33 29.81 19.62
C VAL A 358 -2.01 28.48 19.39
N ALA A 359 -3.21 28.29 19.97
CA ALA A 359 -3.98 27.07 19.71
C ALA A 359 -4.29 26.89 18.22
N ALA A 360 -4.78 27.93 17.55
CA ALA A 360 -5.06 27.90 16.11
C ALA A 360 -3.81 27.57 15.29
N MET A 361 -2.65 28.11 15.65
CA MET A 361 -1.38 27.79 15.00
C MET A 361 -0.99 26.32 15.19
N LEU A 362 -1.12 25.77 16.39
CA LEU A 362 -0.80 24.36 16.65
C LEU A 362 -1.74 23.42 15.87
N TYR A 363 -3.04 23.76 15.75
CA TYR A 363 -3.97 23.03 14.88
C TYR A 363 -3.54 23.09 13.40
N ALA A 364 -3.15 24.27 12.90
CA ALA A 364 -2.70 24.43 11.52
C ALA A 364 -1.42 23.63 11.23
N VAL A 365 -0.48 23.62 12.17
CA VAL A 365 0.74 22.80 12.07
C VAL A 365 0.40 21.31 12.04
N ASN A 366 -0.47 20.83 12.93
CA ASN A 366 -0.89 19.45 12.94
C ASN A 366 -1.54 19.03 11.60
N ALA A 367 -2.50 19.83 11.11
CA ALA A 367 -3.16 19.58 9.83
C ALA A 367 -2.18 19.58 8.64
N ALA A 368 -1.22 20.49 8.61
CA ALA A 368 -0.21 20.54 7.56
C ALA A 368 0.66 19.27 7.54
N PHE A 369 1.08 18.79 8.72
CA PHE A 369 1.86 17.55 8.81
C PHE A 369 1.05 16.30 8.56
N MET A 370 -0.25 16.29 8.85
CA MET A 370 -1.17 15.25 8.38
C MET A 370 -1.23 15.23 6.84
N ALA A 371 -1.41 16.38 6.20
CA ALA A 371 -1.41 16.46 4.73
C ALA A 371 -0.08 16.00 4.11
N LEU A 372 1.05 16.27 4.78
CA LEU A 372 2.38 15.82 4.40
C LEU A 372 2.53 14.30 4.51
N ALA A 373 1.83 13.67 5.45
CA ALA A 373 1.91 12.23 5.68
C ALA A 373 1.42 11.42 4.48
N VAL A 374 0.44 11.90 3.72
CA VAL A 374 -0.14 11.16 2.58
C VAL A 374 0.90 10.84 1.51
N PRO A 375 1.56 11.82 0.86
CA PRO A 375 2.58 11.53 -0.14
C PRO A 375 3.81 10.83 0.43
N LEU A 376 4.15 11.06 1.71
CA LEU A 376 5.23 10.34 2.37
C LEU A 376 4.88 8.86 2.54
N ALA A 377 3.66 8.53 3.00
CA ALA A 377 3.21 7.16 3.13
C ALA A 377 3.28 6.43 1.80
N PHE A 378 2.74 7.02 0.73
CA PHE A 378 2.80 6.42 -0.61
C PHE A 378 4.24 6.23 -1.07
N ASN A 379 5.10 7.24 -0.93
CA ASN A 379 6.49 7.12 -1.33
C ASN A 379 7.23 6.01 -0.58
N ILE A 380 7.11 5.98 0.74
CA ILE A 380 7.77 4.99 1.56
C ILE A 380 7.23 3.59 1.24
N SER A 381 5.90 3.46 1.10
CA SER A 381 5.25 2.17 0.83
C SER A 381 5.62 1.60 -0.54
N THR A 382 5.70 2.43 -1.58
CA THR A 382 6.07 1.97 -2.93
C THR A 382 7.54 1.57 -3.02
N ASN A 383 8.46 2.29 -2.35
CA ASN A 383 9.89 1.99 -2.40
C ASN A 383 10.33 0.91 -1.40
N TRP A 384 9.80 0.93 -0.17
CA TRP A 384 10.28 0.07 0.93
C TRP A 384 9.19 -0.80 1.56
N GLY A 385 7.94 -0.66 1.11
CA GLY A 385 6.82 -1.46 1.57
C GLY A 385 6.05 -0.88 2.75
N LEU A 386 4.87 -1.45 2.97
CA LEU A 386 3.94 -1.05 4.04
C LEU A 386 4.51 -1.27 5.44
N ALA A 387 5.29 -2.33 5.63
CA ALA A 387 5.91 -2.65 6.91
C ALA A 387 6.88 -1.53 7.35
N VAL A 388 7.73 -1.03 6.45
CA VAL A 388 8.65 0.07 6.74
C VAL A 388 7.90 1.36 7.04
N THR A 389 6.84 1.67 6.29
CA THR A 389 5.98 2.84 6.55
C THR A 389 5.38 2.77 7.95
N PHE A 390 4.92 1.59 8.36
CA PHE A 390 4.36 1.36 9.68
C PHE A 390 5.40 1.51 10.81
N LEU A 391 6.61 0.97 10.61
CA LEU A 391 7.72 1.10 11.57
C LEU A 391 8.15 2.56 11.75
N ILE A 392 8.15 3.36 10.68
CA ILE A 392 8.40 4.81 10.75
C ILE A 392 7.31 5.49 11.60
N GLY A 393 6.05 5.10 11.45
CA GLY A 393 4.96 5.57 12.30
C GLY A 393 5.20 5.27 13.79
N ILE A 394 5.64 4.06 14.12
CA ILE A 394 6.01 3.68 15.50
C ILE A 394 7.17 4.56 16.02
N PHE A 395 8.21 4.75 15.22
CA PHE A 395 9.35 5.61 15.56
C PHE A 395 8.93 7.05 15.84
N ILE A 396 8.00 7.59 15.05
CA ILE A 396 7.46 8.94 15.25
C ILE A 396 6.75 9.03 16.61
N TYR A 397 5.93 8.06 17.01
CA TYR A 397 5.29 8.07 18.34
C TYR A 397 6.32 7.94 19.48
N GLY A 398 7.40 7.17 19.28
CA GLY A 398 8.53 7.14 20.21
C GLY A 398 9.18 8.53 20.38
N THR A 399 9.37 9.24 19.27
CA THR A 399 9.91 10.60 19.28
C THR A 399 8.96 11.58 19.98
N VAL A 400 7.64 11.48 19.75
CA VAL A 400 6.61 12.25 20.46
C VAL A 400 6.69 12.02 21.97
N TRP A 401 6.91 10.79 22.40
CA TRP A 401 7.10 10.45 23.80
C TRP A 401 8.31 11.20 24.40
N LEU A 402 9.47 11.14 23.71
CA LEU A 402 10.69 11.84 24.15
C LEU A 402 10.49 13.37 24.24
N LEU A 403 9.82 13.97 23.26
CA LEU A 403 9.53 15.40 23.25
C LEU A 403 8.64 15.80 24.42
N LEU A 404 7.61 15.02 24.74
CA LEU A 404 6.75 15.29 25.90
C LEU A 404 7.51 15.17 27.22
N VAL A 405 8.45 14.26 27.32
CA VAL A 405 9.37 14.18 28.48
C VAL A 405 10.20 15.43 28.61
N ALA A 406 10.77 15.92 27.50
CA ALA A 406 11.56 17.16 27.49
C ALA A 406 10.71 18.38 27.89
N ILE A 407 9.47 18.51 27.39
CA ILE A 407 8.52 19.57 27.75
C ILE A 407 8.27 19.62 29.27
N HIS A 408 8.17 18.49 29.92
CA HIS A 408 7.86 18.39 31.34
C HIS A 408 9.07 18.46 32.28
N GLY A 409 10.30 18.61 31.75
CA GLY A 409 11.52 18.76 32.53
C GLY A 409 11.95 17.51 33.31
N GLY A 410 11.46 16.34 32.85
CA GLY A 410 11.92 15.05 33.38
C GLY A 410 13.34 14.81 32.90
N GLY A 411 14.29 14.62 33.82
CA GLY A 411 15.68 14.32 33.45
C GLY A 411 15.76 13.16 32.47
N ILE A 412 16.27 13.45 31.29
CA ILE A 412 16.37 12.58 30.12
C ILE A 412 16.96 11.20 30.46
N ARG A 413 17.85 11.11 31.46
CA ARG A 413 18.55 9.84 31.81
C ARG A 413 17.68 8.69 32.31
N LYS A 414 16.49 8.93 32.89
CA LYS A 414 15.64 7.85 33.44
C LYS A 414 14.65 7.27 32.42
N ILE A 415 14.44 7.94 31.30
CA ILE A 415 13.36 7.59 30.36
C ILE A 415 13.90 7.17 28.98
N ILE A 416 15.16 7.48 28.66
CA ILE A 416 15.83 7.05 27.43
C ILE A 416 15.89 5.51 27.29
N ASN A 417 15.91 4.79 28.39
CA ASN A 417 16.13 3.34 28.33
C ASN A 417 14.99 2.54 27.66
N VAL A 418 13.75 2.99 27.70
CA VAL A 418 12.63 2.20 27.14
C VAL A 418 12.43 2.43 25.64
N PRO A 419 12.32 3.66 25.10
CA PRO A 419 12.17 3.85 23.65
C PRO A 419 13.46 3.52 22.89
N VAL A 420 14.65 3.72 23.48
CA VAL A 420 15.92 3.30 22.88
C VAL A 420 16.04 1.79 22.90
N ALA A 421 15.63 1.10 23.97
CA ALA A 421 15.58 -0.36 24.00
C ALA A 421 14.58 -0.91 22.96
N VAL A 422 13.38 -0.31 22.84
CA VAL A 422 12.39 -0.69 21.83
C VAL A 422 12.92 -0.43 20.41
N PHE A 423 13.58 0.72 20.19
CA PHE A 423 14.19 1.03 18.89
C PHE A 423 15.34 0.09 18.55
N ILE A 424 16.20 -0.25 19.52
CA ILE A 424 17.28 -1.22 19.32
C ILE A 424 16.71 -2.62 19.05
N ILE A 425 15.65 -3.02 19.75
CA ILE A 425 14.97 -4.31 19.50
C ILE A 425 14.38 -4.32 18.09
N LEU A 426 13.71 -3.24 17.66
CA LEU A 426 13.16 -3.12 16.30
C LEU A 426 14.26 -3.15 15.24
N LEU A 427 15.41 -2.48 15.46
CA LEU A 427 16.57 -2.53 14.56
C LEU A 427 17.22 -3.92 14.53
N LEU A 428 17.32 -4.61 15.66
CA LEU A 428 17.90 -5.95 15.74
C LEU A 428 17.00 -7.03 15.12
N VAL A 429 15.69 -6.83 15.18
CA VAL A 429 14.70 -7.76 14.60
C VAL A 429 14.43 -7.44 13.12
N SER A 430 14.64 -6.21 12.67
CA SER A 430 14.36 -5.80 11.28
C SER A 430 15.09 -6.61 10.19
N PRO A 431 16.36 -7.07 10.37
CA PRO A 431 17.04 -7.94 9.39
C PRO A 431 16.44 -9.34 9.30
N TRP A 432 15.76 -9.80 10.37
CA TRP A 432 15.13 -11.12 10.44
C TRP A 432 13.65 -11.10 10.03
N LEU A 433 13.08 -9.92 9.82
CA LEU A 433 11.69 -9.74 9.42
C LEU A 433 11.33 -10.44 8.09
N PRO A 434 12.16 -10.43 7.04
CA PRO A 434 11.86 -11.14 5.80
C PRO A 434 11.74 -12.65 5.97
N SER A 435 12.49 -13.23 6.91
CA SER A 435 12.46 -14.69 7.17
C SER A 435 11.37 -15.13 8.16
N ILE A 436 10.66 -14.19 8.79
CA ILE A 436 9.56 -14.46 9.74
C ILE A 436 8.20 -14.19 9.11
N ILE A 437 8.16 -13.40 8.02
CA ILE A 437 6.95 -12.96 7.31
C ILE A 437 6.85 -13.63 5.92
N GLY A 438 7.92 -14.34 5.49
CA GLY A 438 7.95 -15.15 4.26
C GLY A 438 7.19 -16.45 4.39
#